data_ae56e5cff82a70249ca2718a8c6b3388
#
_entry.id   ae56e5cff82a70249ca2718a8c6b3388
#
_cell.length_a   1.000
_cell.length_b   1.000
_cell.length_c   1.000
_cell.angle_alpha   90.00
_cell.angle_beta   90.00
_cell.angle_gamma   90.00
#
_symmetry.space_group_name_H-M   'P 1'
#
loop_
_entity.id
_entity.type
_entity.pdbx_description
1 polymer ?
#
loop_
_entity_poly.entity_id
_entity_poly.type
_entity_poly.pdbx_seq_one_letter_code
_entity_poly.pdbx_strand_id
1 'polypeptide(L)'
;MEAVLTRAGLWFGAMVLAVLAAAYAHDGGFAAQMMIVAVVALAGLWVSVARADVGAIASGILRMPADPSKYDDDPVRWGVLATVFWSVVGMLVGVLIACQLAWPQLNVEPYLNFGRLRPLHTSGVVFAFGGNTLIASSYYVVQRTCRARLAFPGLARFVFWGYQLFIVLAASGYLLGITESREYAEPEWYVDLWLTVVWVAYLAVFVGTLARRAEPHIYVANWFYLSFILTIALLHIVNNLAVPVSFLGSKSYSAFSGVQDALTQWWYGHNAVAFFLTVPFLAMMYYFVPKQAERPIYSYRLSILHFWSLIFLYIWAGPHHLLYTALPDWAQTLGMVFSIMLWMPSWGGMINGLMTLNGAWDKVRTDPIIRMMVMALAFYGMATFEGPMLSIKSVNSLSHYTDWTIGHVHAGALGWNGMISFAAVYFLVPRLWKRERLYSLRWVNWHFWMATVGIVFYAAAMWVAGITQGLMWREYGADGYLVNSFADTVAALHPMYILRAFGGTLYLAGAVLMVANVWLTILGRQRAEKPMHQAVYNASADRPIVAEPEYLAEAAE
;
A
#
# COMPACT_ATOMS: atom_id res chain seq x y z
N MET A 1 -20.22 17.66 29.53
CA MET A 1 -21.48 16.91 29.38
C MET A 1 -22.04 17.09 27.97
N GLU A 2 -22.25 18.31 27.50
CA GLU A 2 -22.81 18.63 26.18
C GLU A 2 -22.08 17.96 25.01
N ALA A 3 -20.75 18.05 24.96
CA ALA A 3 -19.94 17.41 23.89
C ALA A 3 -20.01 15.86 23.90
N VAL A 4 -20.27 15.25 25.05
CA VAL A 4 -20.46 13.79 25.17
C VAL A 4 -21.85 13.42 24.67
N LEU A 5 -22.88 14.18 25.06
CA LEU A 5 -24.24 13.95 24.59
C LEU A 5 -24.38 14.15 23.09
N THR A 6 -23.74 15.19 22.53
CA THR A 6 -23.74 15.43 21.08
C THR A 6 -23.11 14.25 20.33
N ARG A 7 -21.94 13.75 20.78
CA ARG A 7 -21.29 12.59 20.15
C ARG A 7 -22.10 11.31 20.28
N ALA A 8 -22.65 11.06 21.47
CA ALA A 8 -23.54 9.91 21.73
C ALA A 8 -24.77 9.97 20.82
N GLY A 9 -25.40 11.16 20.70
CA GLY A 9 -26.53 11.40 19.81
C GLY A 9 -26.20 11.13 18.34
N LEU A 10 -25.03 11.56 17.85
CA LEU A 10 -24.58 11.28 16.48
C LEU A 10 -24.38 9.78 16.23
N TRP A 11 -23.73 9.07 17.17
CA TRP A 11 -23.56 7.63 17.05
C TRP A 11 -24.88 6.86 17.13
N PHE A 12 -25.79 7.29 18.01
CA PHE A 12 -27.14 6.70 18.11
C PHE A 12 -27.91 6.91 16.80
N GLY A 13 -27.91 8.13 16.26
CA GLY A 13 -28.55 8.44 14.98
C GLY A 13 -27.97 7.60 13.83
N ALA A 14 -26.64 7.47 13.75
CA ALA A 14 -25.98 6.63 12.76
C ALA A 14 -26.39 5.14 12.90
N MET A 15 -26.46 4.64 14.13
CA MET A 15 -26.91 3.27 14.41
C MET A 15 -28.37 3.04 13.95
N VAL A 16 -29.27 3.95 14.30
CA VAL A 16 -30.68 3.85 13.90
C VAL A 16 -30.83 3.89 12.38
N LEU A 17 -30.15 4.81 11.72
CA LEU A 17 -30.17 4.89 10.23
C LEU A 17 -29.61 3.62 9.59
N ALA A 18 -28.53 3.06 10.10
CA ALA A 18 -27.97 1.82 9.59
C ALA A 18 -28.91 0.62 9.79
N VAL A 19 -29.57 0.51 10.96
CA VAL A 19 -30.56 -0.54 11.22
C VAL A 19 -31.78 -0.40 10.32
N LEU A 20 -32.28 0.83 10.12
CA LEU A 20 -33.38 1.09 9.19
C LEU A 20 -32.97 0.74 7.75
N ALA A 21 -31.78 1.16 7.31
CA ALA A 21 -31.27 0.81 5.98
C ALA A 21 -31.14 -0.71 5.80
N ALA A 22 -30.71 -1.44 6.83
CA ALA A 22 -30.66 -2.91 6.79
C ALA A 22 -32.08 -3.54 6.75
N ALA A 23 -33.04 -3.00 7.50
CA ALA A 23 -34.41 -3.52 7.55
C ALA A 23 -35.18 -3.34 6.22
N TYR A 24 -34.89 -2.27 5.48
CA TYR A 24 -35.49 -1.95 4.18
C TYR A 24 -34.58 -2.28 3.01
N ALA A 25 -33.51 -3.04 3.21
CA ALA A 25 -32.55 -3.40 2.18
C ALA A 25 -33.20 -4.26 1.08
N HIS A 26 -32.85 -3.98 -0.16
CA HIS A 26 -33.31 -4.74 -1.34
C HIS A 26 -32.52 -6.02 -1.56
N ASP A 27 -31.36 -6.18 -0.93
CA ASP A 27 -30.56 -7.40 -0.99
C ASP A 27 -29.88 -7.70 0.36
N GLY A 28 -29.63 -9.00 0.60
CA GLY A 28 -29.07 -9.47 1.86
C GLY A 28 -27.63 -9.03 2.10
N GLY A 29 -26.89 -8.72 1.04
CA GLY A 29 -25.52 -8.24 1.15
C GLY A 29 -25.45 -6.81 1.65
N PHE A 30 -26.25 -5.92 1.10
CA PHE A 30 -26.39 -4.55 1.60
C PHE A 30 -26.88 -4.56 3.07
N ALA A 31 -27.87 -5.41 3.39
CA ALA A 31 -28.35 -5.56 4.75
C ALA A 31 -27.23 -5.97 5.72
N ALA A 32 -26.41 -6.95 5.34
CA ALA A 32 -25.29 -7.41 6.16
C ALA A 32 -24.26 -6.29 6.39
N GLN A 33 -23.93 -5.51 5.37
CA GLN A 33 -23.00 -4.38 5.51
C GLN A 33 -23.56 -3.23 6.34
N MET A 34 -24.84 -2.92 6.21
CA MET A 34 -25.49 -1.93 7.09
C MET A 34 -25.54 -2.39 8.55
N MET A 35 -25.67 -3.69 8.81
CA MET A 35 -25.53 -4.24 10.16
C MET A 35 -24.10 -4.10 10.70
N ILE A 36 -23.07 -4.24 9.87
CA ILE A 36 -21.68 -3.94 10.28
C ILE A 36 -21.56 -2.47 10.67
N VAL A 37 -22.10 -1.55 9.88
CA VAL A 37 -22.13 -0.12 10.21
C VAL A 37 -22.86 0.14 11.52
N ALA A 38 -24.00 -0.53 11.75
CA ALA A 38 -24.76 -0.41 13.00
C ALA A 38 -23.96 -0.89 14.22
N VAL A 39 -23.23 -2.00 14.11
CA VAL A 39 -22.34 -2.51 15.16
C VAL A 39 -21.20 -1.53 15.45
N VAL A 40 -20.59 -0.95 14.43
CA VAL A 40 -19.54 0.07 14.58
C VAL A 40 -20.11 1.32 15.25
N ALA A 41 -21.31 1.75 14.86
CA ALA A 41 -21.97 2.89 15.48
C ALA A 41 -22.34 2.61 16.95
N LEU A 42 -22.81 1.40 17.27
CA LEU A 42 -23.06 0.96 18.65
C LEU A 42 -21.78 0.98 19.50
N ALA A 43 -20.66 0.49 18.94
CA ALA A 43 -19.36 0.56 19.61
C ALA A 43 -18.92 2.02 19.83
N GLY A 44 -19.10 2.90 18.85
CA GLY A 44 -18.86 4.34 18.97
C GLY A 44 -19.72 5.01 20.04
N LEU A 45 -21.01 4.65 20.14
CA LEU A 45 -21.93 5.07 21.18
C LEU A 45 -21.45 4.62 22.56
N TRP A 46 -21.14 3.33 22.70
CA TRP A 46 -20.61 2.75 23.92
C TRP A 46 -19.36 3.48 24.42
N VAL A 47 -18.36 3.65 23.54
CA VAL A 47 -17.11 4.37 23.86
C VAL A 47 -17.39 5.84 24.24
N SER A 48 -18.37 6.47 23.62
CA SER A 48 -18.72 7.87 23.93
C SER A 48 -19.37 8.03 25.32
N VAL A 49 -20.15 7.03 25.73
CA VAL A 49 -20.84 7.02 27.05
C VAL A 49 -19.90 6.54 28.16
N ALA A 50 -19.12 5.47 27.90
CA ALA A 50 -18.28 4.82 28.91
C ALA A 50 -16.85 5.42 29.01
N ARG A 51 -16.58 6.55 28.39
CA ARG A 51 -15.21 7.10 28.20
C ARG A 51 -14.42 7.36 29.50
N ALA A 52 -15.07 7.54 30.64
CA ALA A 52 -14.36 7.69 31.90
C ALA A 52 -13.71 6.37 32.36
N ASP A 53 -14.38 5.23 32.15
CA ASP A 53 -13.94 3.91 32.63
C ASP A 53 -13.15 3.15 31.61
N VAL A 54 -13.52 3.18 30.32
CA VAL A 54 -12.80 2.51 29.23
C VAL A 54 -11.43 3.14 28.95
N GLY A 55 -11.32 4.45 29.15
CA GLY A 55 -10.02 5.15 29.10
C GLY A 55 -9.02 4.62 30.12
N ALA A 56 -9.48 4.26 31.32
CA ALA A 56 -8.64 3.68 32.37
C ALA A 56 -8.21 2.23 32.05
N ILE A 57 -9.09 1.41 31.47
CA ILE A 57 -8.79 0.02 31.10
C ILE A 57 -7.87 -0.03 29.87
N ALA A 58 -8.17 0.73 28.83
CA ALA A 58 -7.34 0.79 27.63
C ALA A 58 -5.95 1.40 27.91
N SER A 59 -5.86 2.39 28.80
CA SER A 59 -4.58 2.96 29.24
C SER A 59 -3.78 1.99 30.11
N GLY A 60 -4.41 1.01 30.75
CA GLY A 60 -3.73 -0.04 31.52
C GLY A 60 -3.06 -1.10 30.64
N ILE A 61 -3.66 -1.43 29.51
CA ILE A 61 -3.18 -2.50 28.60
C ILE A 61 -2.20 -1.94 27.55
N LEU A 62 -2.49 -0.76 27.01
CA LEU A 62 -1.67 -0.08 25.99
C LEU A 62 -1.32 1.33 26.47
N ARG A 63 -0.55 1.45 27.56
CA ARG A 63 -0.05 2.77 27.99
C ARG A 63 0.73 3.40 26.83
N MET A 64 0.06 4.20 26.04
CA MET A 64 0.72 5.13 25.12
C MET A 64 1.54 6.08 26.00
N PRO A 65 2.84 6.18 25.77
CA PRO A 65 3.64 7.13 26.53
C PRO A 65 3.08 8.53 26.29
N ALA A 66 2.98 9.34 27.37
CA ALA A 66 2.63 10.74 27.24
C ALA A 66 3.56 11.36 26.18
N ASP A 67 2.98 12.03 25.20
CA ASP A 67 3.73 12.66 24.13
C ASP A 67 4.12 14.10 24.54
N PRO A 68 5.34 14.32 25.05
CA PRO A 68 5.82 15.65 25.38
C PRO A 68 6.21 16.46 24.13
N SER A 69 6.17 15.83 22.94
CA SER A 69 6.50 16.52 21.69
C SER A 69 5.40 17.45 21.24
N LYS A 70 5.76 18.44 20.46
CA LYS A 70 4.78 19.31 19.80
C LYS A 70 4.00 18.61 18.68
N TYR A 71 4.30 17.36 18.35
CA TYR A 71 3.71 16.58 17.27
C TYR A 71 2.52 15.74 17.78
N ASP A 72 1.56 15.44 16.90
CA ASP A 72 0.45 14.50 17.17
C ASP A 72 0.79 13.13 16.56
N ASP A 73 1.39 12.27 17.38
CA ASP A 73 1.84 10.95 16.96
C ASP A 73 0.80 9.83 17.21
N ASP A 74 -0.34 10.12 17.83
CA ASP A 74 -1.37 9.10 18.08
C ASP A 74 -1.90 8.47 16.79
N PRO A 75 -2.33 9.22 15.75
CA PRO A 75 -2.75 8.61 14.49
C PRO A 75 -1.62 7.82 13.80
N VAL A 76 -0.37 8.25 13.98
CA VAL A 76 0.81 7.55 13.44
C VAL A 76 0.98 6.20 14.13
N ARG A 77 0.89 6.15 15.47
CA ARG A 77 0.99 4.90 16.25
C ARG A 77 -0.09 3.90 15.83
N TRP A 78 -1.34 4.38 15.72
CA TRP A 78 -2.45 3.53 15.27
C TRP A 78 -2.23 3.00 13.84
N GLY A 79 -1.79 3.86 12.94
CA GLY A 79 -1.48 3.47 11.58
C GLY A 79 -0.35 2.43 11.50
N VAL A 80 0.71 2.56 12.32
CA VAL A 80 1.78 1.55 12.40
C VAL A 80 1.26 0.22 12.94
N LEU A 81 0.41 0.22 13.98
CA LEU A 81 -0.20 -1.02 14.49
C LEU A 81 -1.11 -1.68 13.46
N ALA A 82 -1.93 -0.88 12.78
CA ALA A 82 -2.77 -1.37 11.69
C ALA A 82 -1.94 -1.92 10.53
N THR A 83 -0.84 -1.27 10.16
CA THR A 83 0.13 -1.78 9.15
C THR A 83 0.63 -3.17 9.53
N VAL A 84 1.09 -3.33 10.77
CA VAL A 84 1.62 -4.62 11.27
C VAL A 84 0.53 -5.70 11.26
N PHE A 85 -0.69 -5.39 11.68
CA PHE A 85 -1.82 -6.31 11.67
C PHE A 85 -2.21 -6.71 10.23
N TRP A 86 -2.47 -5.74 9.38
CA TRP A 86 -2.92 -6.00 8.01
C TRP A 86 -1.84 -6.62 7.13
N SER A 87 -0.55 -6.44 7.44
CA SER A 87 0.52 -7.14 6.73
C SER A 87 0.36 -8.66 6.85
N VAL A 88 0.10 -9.17 8.06
CA VAL A 88 -0.09 -10.60 8.28
C VAL A 88 -1.40 -11.08 7.67
N VAL A 89 -2.50 -10.37 7.87
CA VAL A 89 -3.82 -10.77 7.34
C VAL A 89 -3.81 -10.80 5.81
N GLY A 90 -3.36 -9.72 5.15
CA GLY A 90 -3.32 -9.65 3.69
C GLY A 90 -2.39 -10.70 3.06
N MET A 91 -1.22 -10.93 3.65
CA MET A 91 -0.29 -11.95 3.17
C MET A 91 -0.76 -13.38 3.45
N LEU A 92 -1.46 -13.61 4.57
CA LEU A 92 -2.06 -14.91 4.87
C LEU A 92 -3.11 -15.29 3.81
N VAL A 93 -3.98 -14.36 3.44
CA VAL A 93 -4.94 -14.59 2.35
C VAL A 93 -4.20 -14.87 1.04
N GLY A 94 -3.08 -14.17 0.77
CA GLY A 94 -2.23 -14.43 -0.40
C GLY A 94 -1.63 -15.83 -0.43
N VAL A 95 -1.14 -16.33 0.71
CA VAL A 95 -0.65 -17.70 0.83
C VAL A 95 -1.78 -18.69 0.60
N LEU A 96 -2.97 -18.42 1.16
CA LEU A 96 -4.13 -19.29 0.99
C LEU A 96 -4.53 -19.43 -0.48
N ILE A 97 -4.64 -18.31 -1.22
CA ILE A 97 -4.96 -18.37 -2.66
C ILE A 97 -3.84 -19.03 -3.48
N ALA A 98 -2.57 -18.86 -3.08
CA ALA A 98 -1.47 -19.58 -3.73
C ALA A 98 -1.58 -21.10 -3.49
N CYS A 99 -1.97 -21.51 -2.29
CA CYS A 99 -2.25 -22.92 -1.99
C CYS A 99 -3.47 -23.45 -2.76
N GLN A 100 -4.51 -22.64 -2.95
CA GLN A 100 -5.69 -23.02 -3.74
C GLN A 100 -5.39 -23.28 -5.22
N LEU A 101 -4.38 -22.61 -5.78
CA LEU A 101 -3.91 -22.87 -7.14
C LEU A 101 -3.11 -24.19 -7.22
N ALA A 102 -2.30 -24.49 -6.20
CA ALA A 102 -1.54 -25.74 -6.12
C ALA A 102 -2.42 -26.94 -5.74
N TRP A 103 -3.39 -26.72 -4.85
CA TRP A 103 -4.30 -27.73 -4.31
C TRP A 103 -5.75 -27.23 -4.39
N PRO A 104 -6.45 -27.46 -5.50
CA PRO A 104 -7.82 -26.96 -5.73
C PRO A 104 -8.84 -27.38 -4.67
N GLN A 105 -8.58 -28.46 -3.94
CA GLN A 105 -9.41 -28.96 -2.84
C GLN A 105 -9.53 -27.97 -1.68
N LEU A 106 -8.64 -27.00 -1.61
CA LEU A 106 -8.68 -25.93 -0.60
C LEU A 106 -9.68 -24.81 -0.94
N ASN A 107 -10.35 -24.87 -2.09
CA ASN A 107 -11.44 -23.95 -2.40
C ASN A 107 -12.70 -24.38 -1.63
N VAL A 108 -13.16 -23.51 -0.74
CA VAL A 108 -14.36 -23.73 0.08
C VAL A 108 -15.46 -22.80 -0.37
N GLU A 109 -16.50 -23.38 -1.01
CA GLU A 109 -17.66 -22.64 -1.47
C GLU A 109 -18.61 -22.29 -0.32
N PRO A 110 -19.37 -21.20 -0.43
CA PRO A 110 -19.29 -20.17 -1.45
C PRO A 110 -18.38 -18.98 -1.10
N TYR A 111 -17.83 -18.91 0.14
CA TYR A 111 -17.23 -17.68 0.69
C TYR A 111 -15.70 -17.65 0.62
N LEU A 112 -15.04 -18.79 0.56
CA LEU A 112 -13.58 -18.91 0.65
C LEU A 112 -12.96 -19.52 -0.60
N ASN A 113 -13.61 -19.42 -1.75
CA ASN A 113 -13.03 -19.81 -3.03
C ASN A 113 -12.04 -18.77 -3.54
N PHE A 114 -11.20 -19.15 -4.49
CA PHE A 114 -10.18 -18.30 -5.09
C PHE A 114 -10.75 -16.97 -5.63
N GLY A 115 -11.90 -17.01 -6.30
CA GLY A 115 -12.53 -15.83 -6.89
C GLY A 115 -12.94 -14.78 -5.86
N ARG A 116 -13.29 -15.19 -4.64
CA ARG A 116 -13.62 -14.31 -3.52
C ARG A 116 -12.39 -13.82 -2.78
N LEU A 117 -11.41 -14.70 -2.60
CA LEU A 117 -10.20 -14.40 -1.82
C LEU A 117 -9.18 -13.59 -2.63
N ARG A 118 -9.17 -13.70 -3.96
CA ARG A 118 -8.23 -12.94 -4.79
C ARG A 118 -8.39 -11.42 -4.64
N PRO A 119 -9.57 -10.80 -4.81
CA PRO A 119 -9.75 -9.37 -4.57
C PRO A 119 -9.55 -9.00 -3.08
N LEU A 120 -9.92 -9.89 -2.15
CA LEU A 120 -9.65 -9.69 -0.73
C LEU A 120 -8.15 -9.60 -0.46
N HIS A 121 -7.33 -10.48 -1.06
CA HIS A 121 -5.88 -10.42 -0.96
C HIS A 121 -5.35 -9.11 -1.53
N THR A 122 -5.75 -8.76 -2.75
CA THR A 122 -5.26 -7.56 -3.44
C THR A 122 -5.56 -6.30 -2.63
N SER A 123 -6.80 -6.11 -2.21
CA SER A 123 -7.19 -4.97 -1.39
C SER A 123 -6.58 -5.02 0.01
N GLY A 124 -6.42 -6.21 0.58
CA GLY A 124 -5.77 -6.42 1.88
C GLY A 124 -4.31 -5.97 1.90
N VAL A 125 -3.54 -6.28 0.84
CA VAL A 125 -2.13 -5.86 0.78
C VAL A 125 -1.96 -4.44 0.25
N VAL A 126 -2.74 -4.02 -0.74
CA VAL A 126 -2.62 -2.67 -1.32
C VAL A 126 -3.19 -1.63 -0.37
N PHE A 127 -4.47 -1.73 -0.02
CA PHE A 127 -5.14 -0.70 0.76
C PHE A 127 -5.00 -0.91 2.25
N ALA A 128 -5.19 -2.13 2.78
CA ALA A 128 -5.13 -2.30 4.21
C ALA A 128 -3.69 -2.24 4.74
N PHE A 129 -2.76 -3.03 4.22
CA PHE A 129 -1.36 -2.96 4.63
C PHE A 129 -0.67 -1.68 4.10
N GLY A 130 -0.64 -1.49 2.78
CA GLY A 130 0.03 -0.36 2.14
C GLY A 130 -0.59 0.98 2.54
N GLY A 131 -1.91 1.12 2.50
CA GLY A 131 -2.60 2.37 2.82
C GLY A 131 -2.37 2.84 4.26
N ASN A 132 -2.42 1.93 5.25
CA ASN A 132 -2.08 2.28 6.64
C ASN A 132 -0.62 2.71 6.78
N THR A 133 0.32 2.05 6.08
CA THR A 133 1.73 2.47 6.03
C THR A 133 1.87 3.89 5.50
N LEU A 134 1.15 4.21 4.42
CA LEU A 134 1.23 5.51 3.76
C LEU A 134 0.62 6.63 4.59
N ILE A 135 -0.54 6.40 5.21
CA ILE A 135 -1.16 7.37 6.12
C ILE A 135 -0.25 7.63 7.33
N ALA A 136 0.26 6.57 7.96
CA ALA A 136 1.15 6.70 9.12
C ALA A 136 2.45 7.43 8.77
N SER A 137 3.13 7.00 7.69
CA SER A 137 4.40 7.59 7.28
C SER A 137 4.24 9.04 6.82
N SER A 138 3.18 9.38 6.07
CA SER A 138 2.95 10.75 5.63
C SER A 138 2.66 11.70 6.80
N TYR A 139 1.84 11.27 7.78
CA TYR A 139 1.60 12.06 8.98
C TYR A 139 2.85 12.23 9.84
N TYR A 140 3.69 11.21 9.91
CA TYR A 140 4.97 11.32 10.58
C TYR A 140 5.89 12.31 9.86
N VAL A 141 6.08 12.14 8.56
CA VAL A 141 7.04 12.90 7.74
C VAL A 141 6.63 14.36 7.63
N VAL A 142 5.35 14.65 7.32
CA VAL A 142 4.90 16.03 7.14
C VAL A 142 5.07 16.87 8.40
N GLN A 143 4.78 16.31 9.58
CA GLN A 143 4.97 17.03 10.84
C GLN A 143 6.45 17.39 11.07
N ARG A 144 7.38 16.44 10.81
CA ARG A 144 8.81 16.64 11.08
C ARG A 144 9.45 17.56 10.06
N THR A 145 9.13 17.39 8.79
CA THR A 145 9.69 18.23 7.72
C THR A 145 9.11 19.64 7.69
N CYS A 146 7.89 19.81 8.17
CA CYS A 146 7.24 21.12 8.32
C CYS A 146 7.48 21.78 9.69
N ARG A 147 8.01 21.07 10.67
CA ARG A 147 8.09 21.46 12.09
C ARG A 147 6.73 21.95 12.63
N ALA A 148 5.67 21.31 12.21
CA ALA A 148 4.29 21.67 12.55
C ALA A 148 3.54 20.46 13.09
N ARG A 149 2.62 20.69 14.04
CA ARG A 149 1.67 19.68 14.49
C ARG A 149 0.63 19.42 13.40
N LEU A 150 0.08 18.18 13.33
CA LEU A 150 -1.02 17.86 12.42
C LEU A 150 -2.17 18.88 12.54
N ALA A 151 -2.61 19.38 11.39
CA ALA A 151 -3.82 20.18 11.30
C ALA A 151 -5.04 19.30 11.61
N PHE A 152 -6.08 19.93 12.18
CA PHE A 152 -7.38 19.28 12.38
C PHE A 152 -7.28 17.91 13.10
N PRO A 153 -6.83 17.83 14.36
CA PRO A 153 -6.57 16.54 15.03
C PRO A 153 -7.77 15.59 15.06
N GLY A 154 -9.00 16.13 15.16
CA GLY A 154 -10.22 15.33 15.08
C GLY A 154 -10.41 14.68 13.72
N LEU A 155 -10.11 15.43 12.65
CA LEU A 155 -10.20 14.93 11.28
C LEU A 155 -9.08 13.90 10.98
N ALA A 156 -7.88 14.06 11.52
CA ALA A 156 -6.81 13.09 11.39
C ALA A 156 -7.19 11.73 12.04
N ARG A 157 -7.88 11.77 13.19
CA ARG A 157 -8.43 10.55 13.82
C ARG A 157 -9.58 9.95 13.01
N PHE A 158 -10.45 10.79 12.44
CA PHE A 158 -11.51 10.34 11.53
C PHE A 158 -10.91 9.62 10.30
N VAL A 159 -9.87 10.15 9.68
CA VAL A 159 -9.19 9.50 8.55
C VAL A 159 -8.76 8.08 8.91
N PHE A 160 -8.12 7.89 10.06
CA PHE A 160 -7.70 6.56 10.49
C PHE A 160 -8.89 5.61 10.67
N TRP A 161 -9.89 5.96 11.49
CA TRP A 161 -11.02 5.07 11.79
C TRP A 161 -11.96 4.90 10.59
N GLY A 162 -12.20 5.95 9.81
CA GLY A 162 -12.97 5.88 8.57
C GLY A 162 -12.32 4.98 7.53
N TYR A 163 -10.99 4.99 7.46
CA TYR A 163 -10.24 4.10 6.61
C TYR A 163 -10.32 2.63 7.06
N GLN A 164 -10.28 2.35 8.37
CA GLN A 164 -10.51 0.99 8.88
C GLN A 164 -11.93 0.50 8.56
N LEU A 165 -12.94 1.36 8.67
CA LEU A 165 -14.32 1.00 8.29
C LEU A 165 -14.40 0.66 6.80
N PHE A 166 -13.78 1.46 5.92
CA PHE A 166 -13.65 1.13 4.49
C PHE A 166 -13.07 -0.27 4.28
N ILE A 167 -11.94 -0.59 4.92
CA ILE A 167 -11.29 -1.90 4.77
C ILE A 167 -12.24 -3.04 5.17
N VAL A 168 -12.97 -2.89 6.28
CA VAL A 168 -13.90 -3.94 6.77
C VAL A 168 -15.10 -4.10 5.82
N LEU A 169 -15.66 -3.00 5.31
CA LEU A 169 -16.76 -3.06 4.34
C LEU A 169 -16.31 -3.69 3.03
N ALA A 170 -15.16 -3.29 2.48
CA ALA A 170 -14.61 -3.89 1.28
C ALA A 170 -14.36 -5.39 1.47
N ALA A 171 -13.69 -5.79 2.55
CA ALA A 171 -13.40 -7.20 2.84
C ALA A 171 -14.66 -8.04 2.99
N SER A 172 -15.68 -7.55 3.70
CA SER A 172 -16.96 -8.24 3.84
C SER A 172 -17.70 -8.33 2.49
N GLY A 173 -17.63 -7.30 1.67
CA GLY A 173 -18.20 -7.29 0.31
C GLY A 173 -17.60 -8.39 -0.55
N TYR A 174 -16.28 -8.57 -0.57
CA TYR A 174 -15.62 -9.63 -1.33
C TYR A 174 -16.08 -11.03 -0.90
N LEU A 175 -16.11 -11.29 0.40
CA LEU A 175 -16.55 -12.59 0.92
C LEU A 175 -18.04 -12.86 0.60
N LEU A 176 -18.88 -11.85 0.68
CA LEU A 176 -20.32 -11.96 0.35
C LEU A 176 -20.59 -11.96 -1.16
N GLY A 177 -19.59 -11.60 -1.99
CA GLY A 177 -19.72 -11.47 -3.45
C GLY A 177 -20.49 -10.24 -3.90
N ILE A 178 -20.44 -9.20 -3.11
CA ILE A 178 -20.98 -7.88 -3.43
C ILE A 178 -19.81 -7.05 -3.92
N THR A 179 -19.55 -7.07 -5.21
CA THR A 179 -18.40 -6.42 -5.81
C THR A 179 -18.73 -5.92 -7.21
N GLU A 180 -18.10 -4.80 -7.59
CA GLU A 180 -17.98 -4.40 -8.98
C GLU A 180 -16.83 -5.15 -9.66
N SER A 181 -16.85 -5.21 -10.99
CA SER A 181 -15.82 -5.91 -11.78
C SER A 181 -14.66 -5.00 -12.19
N ARG A 182 -14.22 -4.11 -11.31
CA ARG A 182 -13.13 -3.15 -11.56
C ARG A 182 -11.93 -3.49 -10.72
N GLU A 183 -10.81 -3.78 -11.33
CA GLU A 183 -9.57 -4.12 -10.61
C GLU A 183 -9.06 -2.96 -9.76
N TYR A 184 -8.73 -3.21 -8.50
CA TYR A 184 -8.39 -2.24 -7.46
C TYR A 184 -9.52 -1.28 -7.06
N ALA A 185 -10.74 -1.51 -7.53
CA ALA A 185 -11.92 -0.71 -7.27
C ALA A 185 -13.18 -1.59 -7.24
N GLU A 186 -13.05 -2.76 -6.65
CA GLU A 186 -14.12 -3.76 -6.57
C GLU A 186 -15.23 -3.46 -5.56
N PRO A 187 -15.07 -2.59 -4.53
CA PRO A 187 -16.17 -2.25 -3.62
C PRO A 187 -17.33 -1.56 -4.32
N GLU A 188 -18.54 -1.73 -3.76
CA GLU A 188 -19.76 -1.14 -4.29
C GLU A 188 -19.87 0.36 -4.01
N TRP A 189 -20.68 1.06 -4.76
CA TRP A 189 -20.85 2.52 -4.82
C TRP A 189 -20.90 3.24 -3.45
N TYR A 190 -21.56 2.69 -2.44
CA TYR A 190 -21.68 3.33 -1.12
C TYR A 190 -20.39 3.21 -0.29
N VAL A 191 -19.61 2.16 -0.52
CA VAL A 191 -18.28 1.99 0.09
C VAL A 191 -17.30 2.96 -0.56
N ASP A 192 -17.39 3.14 -1.87
CA ASP A 192 -16.58 4.11 -2.62
C ASP A 192 -16.90 5.56 -2.25
N LEU A 193 -18.18 5.85 -2.05
CA LEU A 193 -18.61 7.16 -1.55
C LEU A 193 -18.03 7.43 -0.14
N TRP A 194 -18.04 6.43 0.74
CA TRP A 194 -17.41 6.54 2.04
C TRP A 194 -15.91 6.78 1.94
N LEU A 195 -15.22 6.02 1.10
CA LEU A 195 -13.77 6.19 0.87
C LEU A 195 -13.45 7.57 0.29
N THR A 196 -14.30 8.10 -0.59
CA THR A 196 -14.16 9.47 -1.11
C THR A 196 -14.13 10.50 0.03
N VAL A 197 -15.04 10.39 1.00
CA VAL A 197 -15.07 11.27 2.19
C VAL A 197 -13.77 11.16 2.98
N VAL A 198 -13.24 9.94 3.14
CA VAL A 198 -11.97 9.71 3.85
C VAL A 198 -10.79 10.33 3.09
N TRP A 199 -10.74 10.19 1.75
CA TRP A 199 -9.66 10.79 0.92
C TRP A 199 -9.68 12.31 0.97
N VAL A 200 -10.85 12.94 0.89
CA VAL A 200 -10.98 14.41 1.00
C VAL A 200 -10.57 14.89 2.38
N ALA A 201 -10.96 14.17 3.43
CA ALA A 201 -10.54 14.47 4.80
C ALA A 201 -9.02 14.36 4.98
N TYR A 202 -8.42 13.31 4.39
CA TYR A 202 -6.97 13.12 4.41
C TYR A 202 -6.22 14.24 3.70
N LEU A 203 -6.69 14.65 2.52
CA LEU A 203 -6.14 15.80 1.79
C LEU A 203 -6.21 17.07 2.64
N ALA A 204 -7.34 17.34 3.28
CA ALA A 204 -7.51 18.52 4.14
C ALA A 204 -6.52 18.54 5.32
N VAL A 205 -6.30 17.39 5.99
CA VAL A 205 -5.31 17.27 7.07
C VAL A 205 -3.90 17.52 6.57
N PHE A 206 -3.53 16.91 5.45
CA PHE A 206 -2.17 17.02 4.91
C PHE A 206 -1.87 18.44 4.43
N VAL A 207 -2.73 19.04 3.60
CA VAL A 207 -2.60 20.41 3.10
C VAL A 207 -2.66 21.43 4.26
N GLY A 208 -3.58 21.25 5.21
CA GLY A 208 -3.66 22.08 6.40
C GLY A 208 -2.38 22.05 7.25
N THR A 209 -1.69 20.90 7.30
CA THR A 209 -0.38 20.78 7.98
C THR A 209 0.73 21.48 7.20
N LEU A 210 0.77 21.32 5.87
CA LEU A 210 1.70 22.04 5.00
C LEU A 210 1.51 23.58 5.10
N ALA A 211 0.27 24.04 5.19
CA ALA A 211 -0.03 25.48 5.33
C ALA A 211 0.48 26.06 6.66
N ARG A 212 0.60 25.22 7.69
CA ARG A 212 1.10 25.61 9.03
C ARG A 212 2.60 25.41 9.20
N ARG A 213 3.33 25.07 8.14
CA ARG A 213 4.76 24.80 8.22
C ARG A 213 5.54 25.99 8.77
N ALA A 214 6.51 25.69 9.63
CA ALA A 214 7.49 26.64 10.12
C ALA A 214 8.77 26.68 9.26
N GLU A 215 8.90 25.76 8.29
CA GLU A 215 9.99 25.72 7.32
C GLU A 215 9.62 26.49 6.06
N PRO A 216 10.54 27.29 5.50
CA PRO A 216 10.24 28.10 4.29
C PRO A 216 10.02 27.21 3.06
N HIS A 217 10.73 26.09 2.96
CA HIS A 217 10.67 25.20 1.82
C HIS A 217 9.87 23.93 2.12
N ILE A 218 9.18 23.39 1.11
CA ILE A 218 8.52 22.09 1.18
C ILE A 218 9.52 21.05 0.71
N TYR A 219 9.92 20.15 1.62
CA TYR A 219 10.85 19.06 1.30
C TYR A 219 10.26 18.11 0.27
N VAL A 220 11.10 17.56 -0.63
CA VAL A 220 10.67 16.74 -1.77
C VAL A 220 9.78 15.57 -1.40
N ALA A 221 9.97 14.93 -0.25
CA ALA A 221 9.09 13.86 0.21
C ALA A 221 7.62 14.31 0.33
N ASN A 222 7.40 15.57 0.75
CA ASN A 222 6.04 16.11 0.83
C ASN A 222 5.43 16.40 -0.55
N TRP A 223 6.24 16.65 -1.58
CA TRP A 223 5.74 16.76 -2.95
C TRP A 223 5.17 15.43 -3.44
N PHE A 224 5.91 14.35 -3.19
CA PHE A 224 5.47 12.99 -3.52
C PHE A 224 4.20 12.60 -2.74
N TYR A 225 4.13 12.88 -1.42
CA TYR A 225 2.90 12.61 -0.65
C TYR A 225 1.72 13.44 -1.11
N LEU A 226 1.91 14.74 -1.38
CA LEU A 226 0.84 15.61 -1.85
C LEU A 226 0.29 15.15 -3.21
N SER A 227 1.19 14.81 -4.15
CA SER A 227 0.77 14.31 -5.46
C SER A 227 0.03 12.97 -5.35
N PHE A 228 0.46 12.07 -4.45
CA PHE A 228 -0.26 10.85 -4.13
C PHE A 228 -1.69 11.14 -3.64
N ILE A 229 -1.82 11.93 -2.57
CA ILE A 229 -3.10 12.16 -1.90
C ILE A 229 -4.10 12.84 -2.84
N LEU A 230 -3.64 13.84 -3.60
CA LEU A 230 -4.47 14.55 -4.56
C LEU A 230 -4.90 13.64 -5.71
N THR A 231 -3.94 12.94 -6.31
CA THR A 231 -4.20 12.15 -7.52
C THR A 231 -5.06 10.94 -7.22
N ILE A 232 -4.81 10.21 -6.12
CA ILE A 232 -5.61 9.02 -5.79
C ILE A 232 -7.07 9.40 -5.47
N ALA A 233 -7.31 10.56 -4.86
CA ALA A 233 -8.67 11.03 -4.64
C ALA A 233 -9.40 11.29 -5.98
N LEU A 234 -8.74 11.97 -6.93
CA LEU A 234 -9.31 12.23 -8.25
C LEU A 234 -9.53 10.94 -9.06
N LEU A 235 -8.56 10.04 -9.06
CA LEU A 235 -8.64 8.75 -9.73
C LEU A 235 -9.80 7.92 -9.21
N HIS A 236 -9.92 7.83 -7.88
CA HIS A 236 -10.99 7.10 -7.21
C HIS A 236 -12.36 7.67 -7.54
N ILE A 237 -12.55 8.98 -7.42
CA ILE A 237 -13.83 9.63 -7.71
C ILE A 237 -14.26 9.39 -9.17
N VAL A 238 -13.36 9.58 -10.13
CA VAL A 238 -13.70 9.45 -11.55
C VAL A 238 -13.96 8.00 -11.93
N ASN A 239 -13.09 7.08 -11.50
CA ASN A 239 -13.22 5.66 -11.86
C ASN A 239 -14.50 5.02 -11.30
N ASN A 240 -14.89 5.42 -10.08
CA ASN A 240 -15.99 4.80 -9.35
C ASN A 240 -17.32 5.57 -9.51
N LEU A 241 -17.42 6.42 -10.53
CA LEU A 241 -18.69 7.04 -10.88
C LEU A 241 -19.69 5.96 -11.31
N ALA A 242 -20.73 5.80 -10.50
CA ALA A 242 -21.76 4.78 -10.70
C ALA A 242 -23.15 5.35 -10.42
N VAL A 243 -24.16 4.72 -11.06
CA VAL A 243 -25.57 5.03 -10.84
C VAL A 243 -26.18 3.86 -10.07
N PRO A 244 -26.50 4.04 -8.78
CA PRO A 244 -27.12 2.98 -7.99
C PRO A 244 -28.52 2.64 -8.51
N VAL A 245 -28.86 1.36 -8.57
CA VAL A 245 -30.21 0.89 -8.90
C VAL A 245 -31.20 1.31 -7.83
N SER A 246 -30.74 1.30 -6.57
CA SER A 246 -31.48 1.74 -5.40
C SER A 246 -30.50 2.23 -4.34
N PHE A 247 -30.91 3.24 -3.56
CA PHE A 247 -30.15 3.70 -2.39
C PHE A 247 -30.20 2.72 -1.21
N LEU A 248 -31.05 1.70 -1.28
CA LEU A 248 -31.19 0.64 -0.28
C LEU A 248 -30.73 -0.72 -0.80
N GLY A 249 -29.83 -0.73 -1.79
CA GLY A 249 -29.29 -1.94 -2.38
C GLY A 249 -27.84 -1.79 -2.81
N SER A 250 -27.16 -2.91 -2.97
CA SER A 250 -25.74 -2.92 -3.32
C SER A 250 -25.50 -2.59 -4.79
N LYS A 251 -26.40 -2.99 -5.69
CA LYS A 251 -26.17 -2.95 -7.13
C LYS A 251 -26.14 -1.53 -7.71
N SER A 252 -25.12 -1.27 -8.53
CA SER A 252 -24.97 -0.06 -9.35
C SER A 252 -24.54 -0.38 -10.77
N TYR A 253 -24.53 0.63 -11.61
CA TYR A 253 -23.99 0.58 -12.97
C TYR A 253 -22.95 1.66 -13.15
N SER A 254 -21.84 1.33 -13.84
CA SER A 254 -20.82 2.32 -14.22
C SER A 254 -21.43 3.48 -15.02
N ALA A 255 -20.92 4.67 -14.78
CA ALA A 255 -21.23 5.84 -15.60
C ALA A 255 -20.64 5.76 -17.02
N PHE A 256 -19.68 4.89 -17.23
CA PHE A 256 -19.00 4.68 -18.50
C PHE A 256 -19.36 3.32 -19.10
N SER A 257 -19.19 3.16 -20.42
CA SER A 257 -19.49 1.92 -21.12
C SER A 257 -18.50 1.61 -22.23
N GLY A 258 -18.37 0.33 -22.61
CA GLY A 258 -17.53 -0.15 -23.69
C GLY A 258 -16.06 0.23 -23.54
N VAL A 259 -15.43 0.68 -24.63
CA VAL A 259 -14.02 1.08 -24.65
C VAL A 259 -13.74 2.28 -23.73
N GLN A 260 -14.71 3.17 -23.54
CA GLN A 260 -14.60 4.30 -22.60
C GLN A 260 -14.47 3.80 -21.16
N ASP A 261 -15.24 2.80 -20.78
CA ASP A 261 -15.16 2.19 -19.45
C ASP A 261 -13.81 1.51 -19.23
N ALA A 262 -13.34 0.73 -20.20
CA ALA A 262 -12.02 0.10 -20.15
C ALA A 262 -10.90 1.14 -20.05
N LEU A 263 -10.98 2.25 -20.77
CA LEU A 263 -9.99 3.33 -20.73
C LEU A 263 -10.01 4.05 -19.38
N THR A 264 -11.17 4.33 -18.82
CA THR A 264 -11.32 4.93 -17.49
C THR A 264 -10.78 4.00 -16.41
N GLN A 265 -11.12 2.70 -16.50
CA GLN A 265 -10.61 1.66 -15.60
C GLN A 265 -9.08 1.63 -15.60
N TRP A 266 -8.43 1.66 -16.77
CA TRP A 266 -6.97 1.55 -16.83
C TRP A 266 -6.25 2.88 -16.73
N TRP A 267 -6.92 4.00 -16.94
CA TRP A 267 -6.44 5.29 -16.44
C TRP A 267 -6.34 5.25 -14.90
N TYR A 268 -7.37 4.74 -14.22
CA TYR A 268 -7.31 4.50 -12.77
C TYR A 268 -6.30 3.42 -12.42
N GLY A 269 -6.40 2.21 -12.98
CA GLY A 269 -5.61 1.05 -12.57
C GLY A 269 -4.10 1.27 -12.71
N HIS A 270 -3.66 1.82 -13.85
CA HIS A 270 -2.25 2.18 -14.04
C HIS A 270 -1.81 3.32 -13.11
N ASN A 271 -2.61 4.37 -13.00
CA ASN A 271 -2.26 5.50 -12.14
C ASN A 271 -2.42 5.18 -10.64
N ALA A 272 -3.23 4.20 -10.26
CA ALA A 272 -3.27 3.68 -8.89
C ALA A 272 -1.94 3.01 -8.53
N VAL A 273 -1.38 2.14 -9.39
CA VAL A 273 -0.04 1.57 -9.12
C VAL A 273 1.06 2.64 -9.17
N ALA A 274 0.88 3.70 -9.96
CA ALA A 274 1.77 4.85 -9.98
C ALA A 274 1.67 5.68 -8.70
N PHE A 275 0.49 6.24 -8.42
CA PHE A 275 0.28 7.23 -7.37
C PHE A 275 -0.09 6.65 -6.02
N PHE A 276 -0.36 5.36 -5.91
CA PHE A 276 -0.51 4.68 -4.62
C PHE A 276 0.67 3.74 -4.31
N LEU A 277 1.15 2.94 -5.27
CA LEU A 277 2.22 1.96 -5.02
C LEU A 277 3.64 2.46 -5.36
N THR A 278 3.80 3.57 -6.08
CA THR A 278 5.13 4.09 -6.44
C THR A 278 5.42 5.42 -5.78
N VAL A 279 4.67 6.45 -6.08
CA VAL A 279 4.92 7.84 -5.67
C VAL A 279 5.06 8.02 -4.15
N PRO A 280 4.13 7.55 -3.29
CA PRO A 280 4.26 7.77 -1.85
C PRO A 280 5.34 6.90 -1.19
N PHE A 281 5.67 5.76 -1.76
CA PHE A 281 6.80 4.95 -1.29
C PHE A 281 8.16 5.60 -1.66
N LEU A 282 8.21 6.36 -2.74
CA LEU A 282 9.35 7.24 -3.03
C LEU A 282 9.45 8.37 -2.00
N ALA A 283 8.33 8.94 -1.54
CA ALA A 283 8.36 9.86 -0.41
C ALA A 283 8.99 9.22 0.84
N MET A 284 8.64 7.96 1.13
CA MET A 284 9.27 7.18 2.20
C MET A 284 10.77 7.01 1.97
N MET A 285 11.18 6.67 0.75
CA MET A 285 12.58 6.57 0.37
C MET A 285 13.33 7.88 0.64
N TYR A 286 12.82 9.01 0.15
CA TYR A 286 13.44 10.33 0.33
C TYR A 286 13.54 10.77 1.78
N TYR A 287 12.75 10.20 2.69
CA TYR A 287 12.83 10.51 4.12
C TYR A 287 13.60 9.45 4.91
N PHE A 288 13.23 8.18 4.81
CA PHE A 288 13.75 7.14 5.70
C PHE A 288 15.17 6.69 5.34
N VAL A 289 15.52 6.62 4.05
CA VAL A 289 16.86 6.21 3.62
C VAL A 289 17.92 7.21 4.12
N PRO A 290 17.80 8.54 3.86
CA PRO A 290 18.71 9.52 4.40
C PRO A 290 18.82 9.49 5.93
N LYS A 291 17.69 9.34 6.62
CA LYS A 291 17.62 9.30 8.07
C LYS A 291 18.32 8.08 8.66
N GLN A 292 18.11 6.89 8.11
CA GLN A 292 18.74 5.66 8.59
C GLN A 292 20.21 5.57 8.20
N ALA A 293 20.56 6.07 7.02
CA ALA A 293 21.95 6.15 6.57
C ALA A 293 22.75 7.23 7.29
N GLU A 294 22.09 8.20 7.94
CA GLU A 294 22.71 9.41 8.51
C GLU A 294 23.48 10.20 7.45
N ARG A 295 22.90 10.33 6.28
CA ARG A 295 23.46 11.03 5.12
C ARG A 295 22.38 11.90 4.48
N PRO A 296 22.73 13.05 3.91
CA PRO A 296 21.80 13.80 3.06
C PRO A 296 21.47 12.98 1.80
N ILE A 297 20.34 13.29 1.16
CA ILE A 297 20.04 12.74 -0.16
C ILE A 297 21.19 13.07 -1.11
N TYR A 298 21.60 12.12 -1.96
CA TYR A 298 22.76 12.26 -2.83
C TYR A 298 22.67 13.48 -3.74
N SER A 299 21.54 13.68 -4.41
CA SER A 299 21.31 14.84 -5.26
C SER A 299 19.89 15.36 -5.13
N TYR A 300 19.73 16.57 -4.59
CA TYR A 300 18.44 17.23 -4.49
C TYR A 300 17.94 17.69 -5.87
N ARG A 301 18.84 18.11 -6.76
CA ARG A 301 18.52 18.45 -8.17
C ARG A 301 17.93 17.24 -8.90
N LEU A 302 18.53 16.06 -8.72
CA LEU A 302 18.00 14.82 -9.29
C LEU A 302 16.63 14.45 -8.69
N SER A 303 16.39 14.78 -7.42
CA SER A 303 15.06 14.58 -6.79
C SER A 303 13.98 15.43 -7.48
N ILE A 304 14.29 16.67 -7.83
CA ILE A 304 13.37 17.57 -8.54
C ILE A 304 13.07 17.04 -9.95
N LEU A 305 14.11 16.67 -10.69
CA LEU A 305 13.95 16.08 -12.03
C LEU A 305 13.14 14.78 -11.96
N HIS A 306 13.46 13.91 -11.00
CA HIS A 306 12.72 12.67 -10.78
C HIS A 306 11.24 12.94 -10.53
N PHE A 307 10.91 13.85 -9.61
CA PHE A 307 9.53 14.15 -9.30
C PHE A 307 8.74 14.62 -10.54
N TRP A 308 9.18 15.69 -11.18
CA TRP A 308 8.41 16.28 -12.26
C TRP A 308 8.31 15.38 -13.50
N SER A 309 9.40 14.72 -13.90
CA SER A 309 9.37 13.81 -15.04
C SER A 309 8.51 12.57 -14.75
N LEU A 310 8.60 12.01 -13.54
CA LEU A 310 7.82 10.84 -13.15
C LEU A 310 6.32 11.15 -13.16
N ILE A 311 5.89 12.21 -12.47
CA ILE A 311 4.47 12.60 -12.36
C ILE A 311 3.88 12.87 -13.74
N PHE A 312 4.60 13.61 -14.59
CA PHE A 312 4.12 13.92 -15.94
C PHE A 312 3.97 12.68 -16.82
N LEU A 313 4.96 11.78 -16.82
CA LEU A 313 4.97 10.62 -17.71
C LEU A 313 3.96 9.54 -17.27
N TYR A 314 3.77 9.32 -15.98
CA TYR A 314 2.87 8.28 -15.49
C TYR A 314 1.44 8.42 -15.98
N ILE A 315 0.91 9.65 -15.99
CA ILE A 315 -0.50 9.92 -16.29
C ILE A 315 -0.93 9.35 -17.65
N TRP A 316 -0.02 9.28 -18.60
CA TRP A 316 -0.30 8.90 -19.99
C TRP A 316 -0.05 7.43 -20.32
N ALA A 317 0.56 6.68 -19.43
CA ALA A 317 0.99 5.31 -19.72
C ALA A 317 -0.14 4.26 -19.63
N GLY A 318 -1.29 4.58 -19.02
CA GLY A 318 -2.42 3.66 -18.78
C GLY A 318 -2.88 2.83 -19.97
N PRO A 319 -2.96 3.37 -21.21
CA PRO A 319 -3.40 2.61 -22.37
C PRO A 319 -2.55 1.38 -22.73
N HIS A 320 -1.34 1.23 -22.17
CA HIS A 320 -0.55 0.02 -22.35
C HIS A 320 -1.22 -1.24 -21.77
N HIS A 321 -2.16 -1.10 -20.84
CA HIS A 321 -2.96 -2.23 -20.34
C HIS A 321 -4.03 -2.70 -21.35
N LEU A 322 -4.28 -1.92 -22.39
CA LEU A 322 -5.29 -2.16 -23.40
C LEU A 322 -4.70 -2.49 -24.78
N LEU A 323 -3.46 -2.99 -24.81
CA LEU A 323 -2.85 -3.49 -26.05
C LEU A 323 -3.66 -4.67 -26.59
N TYR A 324 -3.82 -4.72 -27.92
CA TYR A 324 -4.58 -5.75 -28.62
C TYR A 324 -6.08 -5.78 -28.29
N THR A 325 -6.63 -4.66 -27.80
CA THR A 325 -8.06 -4.48 -27.56
C THR A 325 -8.71 -3.59 -28.63
N ALA A 326 -10.00 -3.27 -28.48
CA ALA A 326 -10.72 -2.35 -29.35
C ALA A 326 -10.32 -0.86 -29.17
N LEU A 327 -9.39 -0.53 -28.27
CA LEU A 327 -8.85 0.82 -28.16
C LEU A 327 -8.11 1.19 -29.44
N PRO A 328 -8.24 2.42 -29.99
CA PRO A 328 -7.50 2.84 -31.18
C PRO A 328 -5.99 2.62 -31.06
N ASP A 329 -5.34 2.14 -32.12
CA ASP A 329 -3.93 1.74 -32.07
C ASP A 329 -2.99 2.88 -31.69
N TRP A 330 -3.28 4.11 -32.11
CA TRP A 330 -2.49 5.27 -31.72
C TRP A 330 -2.48 5.50 -30.19
N ALA A 331 -3.60 5.25 -29.52
CA ALA A 331 -3.70 5.39 -28.06
C ALA A 331 -2.93 4.28 -27.34
N GLN A 332 -3.00 3.03 -27.88
CA GLN A 332 -2.19 1.91 -27.40
C GLN A 332 -0.68 2.21 -27.53
N THR A 333 -0.27 2.74 -28.68
CA THR A 333 1.11 3.13 -28.96
C THR A 333 1.57 4.27 -28.04
N LEU A 334 0.70 5.25 -27.80
CA LEU A 334 0.98 6.34 -26.85
C LEU A 334 1.28 5.78 -25.45
N GLY A 335 0.43 4.87 -24.95
CA GLY A 335 0.65 4.21 -23.66
C GLY A 335 1.99 3.48 -23.59
N MET A 336 2.36 2.75 -24.65
CA MET A 336 3.66 2.08 -24.75
C MET A 336 4.83 3.08 -24.69
N VAL A 337 4.78 4.15 -25.48
CA VAL A 337 5.87 5.15 -25.56
C VAL A 337 6.08 5.82 -24.21
N PHE A 338 5.01 6.28 -23.55
CA PHE A 338 5.11 6.89 -22.22
C PHE A 338 5.61 5.90 -21.16
N SER A 339 5.25 4.63 -21.27
CA SER A 339 5.77 3.58 -20.38
C SER A 339 7.28 3.39 -20.53
N ILE A 340 7.78 3.37 -21.75
CA ILE A 340 9.24 3.26 -22.02
C ILE A 340 9.97 4.51 -21.47
N MET A 341 9.39 5.69 -21.63
CA MET A 341 9.98 6.93 -21.11
C MET A 341 10.09 6.95 -19.58
N LEU A 342 9.28 6.18 -18.85
CA LEU A 342 9.34 6.06 -17.39
C LEU A 342 10.63 5.41 -16.88
N TRP A 343 11.40 4.72 -17.70
CA TRP A 343 12.71 4.20 -17.29
C TRP A 343 13.64 5.28 -16.76
N MET A 344 13.69 6.42 -17.45
CA MET A 344 14.58 7.52 -17.07
C MET A 344 14.33 8.05 -15.67
N PRO A 345 13.12 8.54 -15.29
CA PRO A 345 12.89 9.05 -13.96
C PRO A 345 12.98 7.95 -12.89
N SER A 346 12.44 6.76 -13.15
CA SER A 346 12.44 5.67 -12.17
C SER A 346 13.84 5.25 -11.78
N TRP A 347 14.72 5.05 -12.76
CA TRP A 347 16.11 4.71 -12.48
C TRP A 347 16.91 5.88 -11.92
N GLY A 348 16.59 7.11 -12.32
CA GLY A 348 17.14 8.30 -11.69
C GLY A 348 16.84 8.34 -10.17
N GLY A 349 15.60 8.02 -9.80
CA GLY A 349 15.19 7.90 -8.39
C GLY A 349 15.88 6.75 -7.65
N MET A 350 15.96 5.56 -8.27
CA MET A 350 16.70 4.42 -7.71
C MET A 350 18.17 4.77 -7.45
N ILE A 351 18.85 5.32 -8.45
CA ILE A 351 20.26 5.71 -8.34
C ILE A 351 20.44 6.76 -7.23
N ASN A 352 19.58 7.77 -7.16
CA ASN A 352 19.64 8.80 -6.13
C ASN A 352 19.50 8.20 -4.71
N GLY A 353 18.55 7.27 -4.54
CA GLY A 353 18.35 6.55 -3.28
C GLY A 353 19.56 5.69 -2.89
N LEU A 354 20.10 4.89 -3.81
CA LEU A 354 21.27 4.04 -3.56
C LEU A 354 22.55 4.87 -3.30
N MET A 355 22.77 5.91 -4.07
CA MET A 355 23.92 6.80 -3.92
C MET A 355 23.86 7.64 -2.64
N THR A 356 22.72 7.75 -1.99
CA THR A 356 22.60 8.31 -0.64
C THR A 356 23.45 7.54 0.39
N LEU A 357 23.77 6.27 0.10
CA LEU A 357 24.68 5.46 0.91
C LEU A 357 26.18 5.69 0.59
N ASN A 358 26.50 6.62 -0.33
CA ASN A 358 27.91 6.92 -0.62
C ASN A 358 28.66 7.35 0.65
N GLY A 359 29.74 6.63 0.98
CA GLY A 359 30.48 6.76 2.24
C GLY A 359 29.80 6.11 3.47
N ALA A 360 28.75 5.32 3.28
CA ALA A 360 28.05 4.57 4.34
C ALA A 360 27.65 3.14 3.91
N TRP A 361 28.30 2.59 2.88
CA TRP A 361 28.00 1.24 2.37
C TRP A 361 28.33 0.12 3.37
N ASP A 362 29.22 0.36 4.33
CA ASP A 362 29.51 -0.52 5.45
C ASP A 362 28.27 -0.81 6.30
N LYS A 363 27.34 0.16 6.43
CA LYS A 363 26.08 0.01 7.15
C LYS A 363 25.17 -1.09 6.55
N VAL A 364 25.26 -1.39 5.26
CA VAL A 364 24.51 -2.50 4.63
C VAL A 364 24.88 -3.85 5.25
N ARG A 365 26.14 -4.01 5.74
CA ARG A 365 26.58 -5.24 6.39
C ARG A 365 26.13 -5.35 7.84
N THR A 366 25.96 -4.22 8.52
CA THR A 366 25.76 -4.16 9.97
C THR A 366 24.35 -3.80 10.38
N ASP A 367 23.60 -3.05 9.54
CA ASP A 367 22.23 -2.60 9.80
C ASP A 367 21.21 -3.32 8.89
N PRO A 368 20.40 -4.24 9.43
CA PRO A 368 19.41 -4.96 8.63
C PRO A 368 18.26 -4.06 8.14
N ILE A 369 18.00 -2.91 8.77
CA ILE A 369 16.99 -1.95 8.32
C ILE A 369 17.45 -1.26 7.03
N ILE A 370 18.71 -0.79 6.99
CA ILE A 370 19.32 -0.26 5.75
C ILE A 370 19.33 -1.34 4.67
N ARG A 371 19.63 -2.57 5.03
CA ARG A 371 19.61 -3.70 4.08
C ARG A 371 18.25 -3.89 3.43
N MET A 372 17.16 -3.80 4.20
CA MET A 372 15.78 -3.80 3.67
C MET A 372 15.53 -2.62 2.73
N MET A 373 16.00 -1.42 3.06
CA MET A 373 15.84 -0.23 2.22
C MET A 373 16.62 -0.35 0.89
N VAL A 374 17.84 -0.87 0.93
CA VAL A 374 18.65 -1.13 -0.28
C VAL A 374 17.98 -2.19 -1.16
N MET A 375 17.48 -3.27 -0.56
CA MET A 375 16.74 -4.30 -1.28
C MET A 375 15.46 -3.73 -1.91
N ALA A 376 14.73 -2.88 -1.19
CA ALA A 376 13.56 -2.20 -1.73
C ALA A 376 13.92 -1.36 -2.96
N LEU A 377 15.00 -0.60 -2.92
CA LEU A 377 15.47 0.19 -4.06
C LEU A 377 15.91 -0.68 -5.25
N ALA A 378 16.55 -1.81 -5.00
CA ALA A 378 16.94 -2.75 -6.05
C ALA A 378 15.68 -3.33 -6.74
N PHE A 379 14.67 -3.73 -5.97
CA PHE A 379 13.40 -4.20 -6.52
C PHE A 379 12.60 -3.08 -7.20
N TYR A 380 12.68 -1.85 -6.71
CA TYR A 380 12.11 -0.70 -7.42
C TYR A 380 12.71 -0.55 -8.82
N GLY A 381 14.04 -0.59 -8.91
CA GLY A 381 14.74 -0.54 -10.20
C GLY A 381 14.37 -1.70 -11.12
N MET A 382 14.28 -2.91 -10.59
CA MET A 382 13.89 -4.11 -11.36
C MET A 382 12.44 -4.02 -11.83
N ALA A 383 11.50 -3.71 -10.96
CA ALA A 383 10.08 -3.63 -11.31
C ALA A 383 9.81 -2.50 -12.31
N THR A 384 10.50 -1.36 -12.18
CA THR A 384 10.38 -0.24 -13.13
C THR A 384 11.22 -0.42 -14.41
N PHE A 385 12.05 -1.44 -14.51
CA PHE A 385 12.58 -1.95 -15.77
C PHE A 385 11.56 -2.88 -16.44
N GLU A 386 11.05 -3.83 -15.70
CA GLU A 386 10.17 -4.89 -16.20
C GLU A 386 8.82 -4.32 -16.69
N GLY A 387 8.20 -3.38 -15.96
CA GLY A 387 6.91 -2.78 -16.34
C GLY A 387 6.94 -2.15 -17.73
N PRO A 388 7.85 -1.21 -18.02
CA PRO A 388 8.04 -0.67 -19.35
C PRO A 388 8.38 -1.71 -20.41
N MET A 389 9.18 -2.72 -20.10
CA MET A 389 9.48 -3.84 -21.02
C MET A 389 8.22 -4.61 -21.38
N LEU A 390 7.35 -4.93 -20.39
CA LEU A 390 6.07 -5.61 -20.62
C LEU A 390 5.07 -4.74 -21.41
N SER A 391 5.26 -3.42 -21.47
CA SER A 391 4.44 -2.52 -22.26
C SER A 391 4.79 -2.52 -23.76
N ILE A 392 5.96 -3.04 -24.15
CA ILE A 392 6.38 -3.16 -25.55
C ILE A 392 5.47 -4.18 -26.24
N LYS A 393 4.81 -3.79 -27.34
CA LYS A 393 3.79 -4.63 -28.01
C LYS A 393 4.27 -6.07 -28.24
N SER A 394 5.48 -6.27 -28.77
CA SER A 394 6.02 -7.62 -29.04
C SER A 394 6.24 -8.46 -27.77
N VAL A 395 6.65 -7.85 -26.66
CA VAL A 395 6.79 -8.53 -25.36
C VAL A 395 5.41 -8.76 -24.74
N ASN A 396 4.55 -7.74 -24.79
CA ASN A 396 3.19 -7.81 -24.26
C ASN A 396 2.36 -8.93 -24.91
N SER A 397 2.53 -9.17 -26.21
CA SER A 397 1.84 -10.26 -26.90
C SER A 397 2.18 -11.65 -26.34
N LEU A 398 3.30 -11.80 -25.64
CA LEU A 398 3.68 -13.03 -24.94
C LEU A 398 3.24 -13.02 -23.48
N SER A 399 3.35 -11.87 -22.81
CA SER A 399 3.19 -11.77 -21.35
C SER A 399 1.78 -11.44 -20.88
N HIS A 400 0.95 -10.84 -21.73
CA HIS A 400 -0.38 -10.36 -21.34
C HIS A 400 -1.28 -11.52 -20.89
N TYR A 401 -1.95 -11.36 -19.76
CA TYR A 401 -2.78 -12.36 -19.08
C TYR A 401 -2.04 -13.60 -18.55
N THR A 402 -0.71 -13.61 -18.58
CA THR A 402 0.08 -14.71 -18.03
C THR A 402 0.54 -14.44 -16.60
N ASP A 403 1.04 -15.48 -15.93
CA ASP A 403 1.67 -15.38 -14.60
C ASP A 403 2.94 -14.51 -14.58
N TRP A 404 3.50 -14.14 -15.74
CA TRP A 404 4.59 -13.17 -15.81
C TRP A 404 4.18 -11.81 -15.24
N THR A 405 2.96 -11.35 -15.57
CA THR A 405 2.40 -10.12 -14.99
C THR A 405 2.27 -10.24 -13.46
N ILE A 406 1.90 -11.42 -12.96
CA ILE A 406 1.82 -11.68 -11.51
C ILE A 406 3.22 -11.66 -10.87
N GLY A 407 4.24 -12.19 -11.55
CA GLY A 407 5.64 -12.10 -11.12
C GLY A 407 6.09 -10.64 -11.00
N HIS A 408 5.82 -9.84 -12.02
CA HIS A 408 6.11 -8.41 -12.04
C HIS A 408 5.47 -7.65 -10.86
N VAL A 409 4.17 -7.83 -10.66
CA VAL A 409 3.43 -7.16 -9.57
C VAL A 409 4.00 -7.54 -8.21
N HIS A 410 4.33 -8.82 -7.98
CA HIS A 410 4.84 -9.26 -6.69
C HIS A 410 6.32 -8.86 -6.47
N ALA A 411 7.14 -8.80 -7.51
CA ALA A 411 8.48 -8.20 -7.41
C ALA A 411 8.39 -6.73 -6.94
N GLY A 412 7.43 -5.96 -7.47
CA GLY A 412 7.14 -4.60 -7.01
C GLY A 412 6.51 -4.58 -5.61
N ALA A 413 5.39 -5.27 -5.40
CA ALA A 413 4.62 -5.19 -4.17
C ALA A 413 5.34 -5.77 -2.95
N LEU A 414 5.99 -6.93 -3.08
CA LEU A 414 6.75 -7.53 -1.98
C LEU A 414 8.16 -6.94 -1.87
N GLY A 415 8.84 -6.79 -3.01
CA GLY A 415 10.23 -6.35 -3.04
C GLY A 415 10.38 -4.86 -2.79
N TRP A 416 9.62 -4.01 -3.47
CA TRP A 416 9.68 -2.57 -3.28
C TRP A 416 8.80 -2.11 -2.12
N ASN A 417 7.48 -2.22 -2.25
CA ASN A 417 6.55 -1.67 -1.28
C ASN A 417 6.63 -2.37 0.09
N GLY A 418 6.71 -3.69 0.10
CA GLY A 418 6.79 -4.48 1.34
C GLY A 418 8.06 -4.21 2.12
N MET A 419 9.24 -4.29 1.46
CA MET A 419 10.53 -4.10 2.15
C MET A 419 10.69 -2.70 2.72
N ILE A 420 10.29 -1.64 1.99
CA ILE A 420 10.40 -0.27 2.52
C ILE A 420 9.37 -0.01 3.63
N SER A 421 8.19 -0.62 3.57
CA SER A 421 7.19 -0.57 4.63
C SER A 421 7.70 -1.20 5.92
N PHE A 422 8.27 -2.39 5.83
CA PHE A 422 8.85 -3.07 6.98
C PHE A 422 10.03 -2.30 7.58
N ALA A 423 10.91 -1.75 6.72
CA ALA A 423 11.99 -0.89 7.16
C ALA A 423 11.47 0.35 7.89
N ALA A 424 10.41 1.00 7.38
CA ALA A 424 9.78 2.14 8.02
C ALA A 424 9.13 1.76 9.36
N VAL A 425 8.46 0.61 9.48
CA VAL A 425 7.91 0.11 10.75
C VAL A 425 9.03 -0.06 11.78
N TYR A 426 10.13 -0.73 11.41
CA TYR A 426 11.26 -0.91 12.29
C TYR A 426 11.95 0.41 12.68
N PHE A 427 11.95 1.39 11.78
CA PHE A 427 12.44 2.74 12.07
C PHE A 427 11.52 3.49 13.04
N LEU A 428 10.21 3.42 12.84
CA LEU A 428 9.20 4.20 13.56
C LEU A 428 8.92 3.68 14.96
N VAL A 429 8.86 2.36 15.14
CA VAL A 429 8.41 1.74 16.41
C VAL A 429 9.23 2.19 17.61
N PRO A 430 10.57 2.12 17.63
CA PRO A 430 11.32 2.60 18.79
C PRO A 430 11.07 4.08 19.09
N ARG A 431 10.98 4.91 18.04
CA ARG A 431 10.79 6.37 18.15
C ARG A 431 9.41 6.73 18.73
N LEU A 432 8.36 6.08 18.22
CA LEU A 432 6.98 6.35 18.63
C LEU A 432 6.67 5.87 20.05
N TRP A 433 7.27 4.78 20.48
CA TRP A 433 7.07 4.23 21.84
C TRP A 433 8.19 4.60 22.82
N LYS A 434 9.07 5.53 22.43
CA LYS A 434 10.19 6.01 23.27
C LYS A 434 11.04 4.85 23.78
N ARG A 435 11.41 3.95 22.89
CA ARG A 435 12.32 2.83 23.18
C ARG A 435 13.70 3.12 22.61
N GLU A 436 14.73 2.75 23.34
CA GLU A 436 16.12 2.95 22.89
C GLU A 436 16.45 2.11 21.65
N ARG A 437 15.85 0.92 21.55
CA ARG A 437 16.13 -0.03 20.47
C ARG A 437 14.97 -1.00 20.24
N LEU A 438 14.99 -1.69 19.12
CA LEU A 438 14.15 -2.85 18.84
C LEU A 438 14.50 -3.99 19.80
N TYR A 439 13.55 -4.88 20.06
CA TYR A 439 13.76 -6.06 20.89
C TYR A 439 14.90 -6.93 20.37
N SER A 440 14.98 -7.17 19.06
CA SER A 440 16.02 -8.01 18.45
C SER A 440 16.34 -7.57 17.02
N LEU A 441 17.59 -7.16 16.77
CA LEU A 441 18.11 -6.90 15.43
C LEU A 441 18.38 -8.20 14.65
N ARG A 442 18.64 -9.30 15.36
CA ARG A 442 18.76 -10.61 14.72
C ARG A 442 17.43 -11.04 14.08
N TRP A 443 16.30 -10.76 14.74
CA TRP A 443 14.98 -11.05 14.17
C TRP A 443 14.68 -10.16 12.97
N VAL A 444 15.12 -8.91 12.96
CA VAL A 444 15.05 -8.06 11.75
C VAL A 444 15.87 -8.68 10.61
N ASN A 445 17.07 -9.17 10.91
CA ASN A 445 17.92 -9.83 9.93
C ASN A 445 17.31 -11.15 9.40
N TRP A 446 16.71 -11.96 10.28
CA TRP A 446 15.98 -13.17 9.85
C TRP A 446 14.79 -12.81 8.97
N HIS A 447 13.99 -11.81 9.36
CA HIS A 447 12.88 -11.32 8.53
C HIS A 447 13.39 -10.88 7.15
N PHE A 448 14.47 -10.11 7.09
CA PHE A 448 15.07 -9.68 5.82
C PHE A 448 15.38 -10.86 4.89
N TRP A 449 16.06 -11.90 5.41
CA TRP A 449 16.44 -13.04 4.60
C TRP A 449 15.24 -13.89 4.20
N MET A 450 14.32 -14.15 5.10
CA MET A 450 13.09 -14.91 4.80
C MET A 450 12.26 -14.19 3.73
N ALA A 451 12.09 -12.89 3.86
CA ALA A 451 11.36 -12.09 2.87
C ALA A 451 12.10 -12.08 1.52
N THR A 452 13.41 -11.84 1.49
CA THR A 452 14.21 -11.79 0.25
C THR A 452 14.18 -13.13 -0.50
N VAL A 453 14.43 -14.23 0.21
CA VAL A 453 14.42 -15.58 -0.38
C VAL A 453 13.00 -15.92 -0.84
N GLY A 454 11.99 -15.57 -0.04
CA GLY A 454 10.58 -15.74 -0.40
C GLY A 454 10.19 -15.03 -1.70
N ILE A 455 10.63 -13.77 -1.88
CA ILE A 455 10.39 -13.01 -3.13
C ILE A 455 11.08 -13.68 -4.31
N VAL A 456 12.33 -14.11 -4.15
CA VAL A 456 13.09 -14.75 -5.24
C VAL A 456 12.39 -16.01 -5.72
N PHE A 457 11.97 -16.91 -4.82
CA PHE A 457 11.22 -18.10 -5.20
C PHE A 457 9.89 -17.75 -5.86
N TYR A 458 9.17 -16.79 -5.30
CA TYR A 458 7.89 -16.38 -5.84
C TYR A 458 8.01 -15.80 -7.25
N ALA A 459 8.85 -14.78 -7.43
CA ALA A 459 8.99 -14.09 -8.70
C ALA A 459 9.57 -15.01 -9.79
N ALA A 460 10.61 -15.80 -9.49
CA ALA A 460 11.18 -16.75 -10.42
C ALA A 460 10.16 -17.79 -10.90
N ALA A 461 9.36 -18.34 -9.97
CA ALA A 461 8.31 -19.28 -10.32
C ALA A 461 7.28 -18.65 -11.27
N MET A 462 6.88 -17.40 -11.01
CA MET A 462 5.89 -16.72 -11.85
C MET A 462 6.45 -16.28 -13.21
N TRP A 463 7.71 -15.92 -13.29
CA TRP A 463 8.36 -15.65 -14.59
C TRP A 463 8.44 -16.90 -15.45
N VAL A 464 8.89 -18.02 -14.88
CA VAL A 464 8.93 -19.31 -15.59
C VAL A 464 7.52 -19.73 -16.02
N ALA A 465 6.55 -19.66 -15.10
CA ALA A 465 5.16 -19.99 -15.39
C ALA A 465 4.61 -19.09 -16.52
N GLY A 466 4.75 -17.79 -16.43
CA GLY A 466 4.20 -16.84 -17.41
C GLY A 466 4.82 -16.96 -18.79
N ILE A 467 6.13 -17.18 -18.90
CA ILE A 467 6.78 -17.42 -20.17
C ILE A 467 6.29 -18.75 -20.77
N THR A 468 6.19 -19.80 -19.96
CA THR A 468 5.66 -21.10 -20.40
C THR A 468 4.24 -20.97 -20.92
N GLN A 469 3.36 -20.28 -20.17
CA GLN A 469 1.97 -19.99 -20.59
C GLN A 469 1.94 -19.29 -21.95
N GLY A 470 2.67 -18.19 -22.07
CA GLY A 470 2.66 -17.39 -23.29
C GLY A 470 3.17 -18.16 -24.51
N LEU A 471 4.15 -19.05 -24.35
CA LEU A 471 4.64 -19.91 -25.43
C LEU A 471 3.62 -20.98 -25.78
N MET A 472 3.04 -21.70 -24.83
CA MET A 472 2.02 -22.73 -25.05
C MET A 472 0.75 -22.17 -25.71
N TRP A 473 0.34 -20.95 -25.37
CA TRP A 473 -0.81 -20.29 -25.96
C TRP A 473 -0.59 -19.71 -27.36
N ARG A 474 0.60 -19.85 -27.91
CA ARG A 474 0.99 -19.38 -29.24
C ARG A 474 1.44 -20.53 -30.16
N GLU A 475 1.38 -21.76 -29.70
CA GLU A 475 1.72 -22.93 -30.48
C GLU A 475 0.49 -23.44 -31.23
N TYR A 476 0.52 -23.30 -32.56
CA TYR A 476 -0.55 -23.71 -33.45
C TYR A 476 -0.16 -24.94 -34.26
N GLY A 477 -1.06 -25.90 -34.33
CA GLY A 477 -0.95 -27.04 -35.23
C GLY A 477 -1.13 -26.68 -36.71
N ALA A 478 -0.86 -27.63 -37.58
CA ALA A 478 -1.08 -27.45 -39.02
C ALA A 478 -2.55 -27.21 -39.41
N ASP A 479 -3.45 -27.57 -38.54
CA ASP A 479 -4.90 -27.36 -38.64
C ASP A 479 -5.37 -25.95 -38.20
N GLY A 480 -4.43 -25.13 -37.67
CA GLY A 480 -4.69 -23.77 -37.21
C GLY A 480 -5.27 -23.67 -35.78
N TYR A 481 -5.40 -24.80 -35.08
CA TYR A 481 -5.81 -24.82 -33.68
C TYR A 481 -4.62 -24.83 -32.72
N LEU A 482 -4.84 -24.43 -31.48
CA LEU A 482 -3.83 -24.51 -30.44
C LEU A 482 -3.44 -25.96 -30.17
N VAL A 483 -2.15 -26.24 -30.11
CA VAL A 483 -1.59 -27.57 -29.79
C VAL A 483 -1.92 -27.95 -28.35
N ASN A 484 -1.79 -27.00 -27.43
CA ASN A 484 -1.98 -27.23 -26.00
C ASN A 484 -3.37 -26.77 -25.57
N SER A 485 -4.10 -27.61 -24.83
CA SER A 485 -5.32 -27.23 -24.15
C SER A 485 -5.01 -26.35 -22.93
N PHE A 486 -6.03 -25.72 -22.37
CA PHE A 486 -5.92 -25.00 -21.10
C PHE A 486 -5.49 -25.95 -19.95
N ALA A 487 -6.03 -27.16 -19.94
CA ALA A 487 -5.66 -28.16 -18.92
C ALA A 487 -4.19 -28.60 -19.02
N ASP A 488 -3.66 -28.77 -20.22
CA ASP A 488 -2.24 -29.09 -20.44
C ASP A 488 -1.35 -27.98 -19.90
N THR A 489 -1.71 -26.74 -20.14
CA THR A 489 -1.00 -25.56 -19.62
C THR A 489 -1.01 -25.56 -18.10
N VAL A 490 -2.17 -25.75 -17.46
CA VAL A 490 -2.27 -25.78 -15.99
C VAL A 490 -1.44 -26.91 -15.39
N ALA A 491 -1.46 -28.09 -16.01
CA ALA A 491 -0.63 -29.23 -15.58
C ALA A 491 0.88 -28.94 -15.68
N ALA A 492 1.31 -28.29 -16.76
CA ALA A 492 2.70 -27.90 -16.93
C ALA A 492 3.19 -26.87 -15.88
N LEU A 493 2.28 -26.01 -15.39
CA LEU A 493 2.60 -24.97 -14.42
C LEU A 493 2.51 -25.40 -12.95
N HIS A 494 1.93 -26.56 -12.65
CA HIS A 494 1.68 -27.00 -11.30
C HIS A 494 2.93 -26.97 -10.38
N PRO A 495 4.14 -27.37 -10.80
CA PRO A 495 5.35 -27.23 -9.98
C PRO A 495 5.65 -25.78 -9.60
N MET A 496 5.36 -24.82 -10.48
CA MET A 496 5.58 -23.39 -10.22
C MET A 496 4.56 -22.86 -9.20
N TYR A 497 3.34 -23.37 -9.18
CA TYR A 497 2.33 -23.02 -8.17
C TYR A 497 2.74 -23.50 -6.78
N ILE A 498 3.35 -24.69 -6.66
CA ILE A 498 3.91 -25.16 -5.38
C ILE A 498 5.05 -24.24 -4.92
N LEU A 499 5.96 -23.87 -5.84
CA LEU A 499 7.09 -23.00 -5.51
C LEU A 499 6.64 -21.58 -5.14
N ARG A 500 5.60 -21.07 -5.80
CA ARG A 500 4.91 -19.81 -5.46
C ARG A 500 4.35 -19.87 -4.03
N ALA A 501 3.64 -20.93 -3.65
CA ALA A 501 3.09 -21.09 -2.31
C ALA A 501 4.19 -21.16 -1.24
N PHE A 502 5.29 -21.85 -1.52
CA PHE A 502 6.46 -21.89 -0.66
C PHE A 502 7.08 -20.50 -0.44
N GLY A 503 7.35 -19.76 -1.54
CA GLY A 503 7.92 -18.41 -1.47
C GLY A 503 7.04 -17.45 -0.68
N GLY A 504 5.72 -17.47 -0.92
CA GLY A 504 4.73 -16.69 -0.17
C GLY A 504 4.69 -17.03 1.31
N THR A 505 4.75 -18.32 1.66
CA THR A 505 4.76 -18.79 3.06
C THR A 505 6.02 -18.31 3.80
N LEU A 506 7.17 -18.34 3.14
CA LEU A 506 8.41 -17.85 3.72
C LEU A 506 8.36 -16.34 3.98
N TYR A 507 7.80 -15.56 3.05
CA TYR A 507 7.58 -14.13 3.22
C TYR A 507 6.64 -13.82 4.39
N LEU A 508 5.52 -14.53 4.49
CA LEU A 508 4.56 -14.42 5.59
C LEU A 508 5.21 -14.74 6.95
N ALA A 509 6.02 -15.80 7.01
CA ALA A 509 6.72 -16.17 8.24
C ALA A 509 7.66 -15.06 8.72
N GLY A 510 8.33 -14.35 7.79
CA GLY A 510 9.10 -13.14 8.10
C GLY A 510 8.24 -12.02 8.70
N ALA A 511 7.04 -11.78 8.14
CA ALA A 511 6.10 -10.78 8.66
C ALA A 511 5.59 -11.14 10.07
N VAL A 512 5.31 -12.42 10.34
CA VAL A 512 4.93 -12.90 11.69
C VAL A 512 6.07 -12.66 12.69
N LEU A 513 7.31 -12.88 12.29
CA LEU A 513 8.47 -12.59 13.13
C LEU A 513 8.58 -11.08 13.42
N MET A 514 8.24 -10.23 12.45
CA MET A 514 8.14 -8.77 12.66
C MET A 514 7.10 -8.42 13.72
N VAL A 515 5.90 -9.03 13.66
CA VAL A 515 4.84 -8.80 14.67
C VAL A 515 5.38 -9.06 16.07
N ALA A 516 6.01 -10.19 16.27
CA ALA A 516 6.58 -10.56 17.57
C ALA A 516 7.67 -9.57 18.03
N ASN A 517 8.57 -9.15 17.12
CA ASN A 517 9.62 -8.20 17.42
C ASN A 517 9.06 -6.81 17.80
N VAL A 518 8.10 -6.33 17.02
CA VAL A 518 7.40 -5.04 17.26
C VAL A 518 6.67 -5.08 18.61
N TRP A 519 5.91 -6.13 18.87
CA TRP A 519 5.15 -6.27 20.11
C TRP A 519 6.05 -6.26 21.34
N LEU A 520 7.13 -7.06 21.33
CA LEU A 520 8.09 -7.10 22.42
C LEU A 520 8.83 -5.76 22.59
N THR A 521 9.11 -5.05 21.50
CA THR A 521 9.67 -3.70 21.55
C THR A 521 8.71 -2.73 22.25
N ILE A 522 7.43 -2.73 21.87
CA ILE A 522 6.39 -1.88 22.47
C ILE A 522 6.29 -2.13 23.98
N LEU A 523 6.31 -3.39 24.39
CA LEU A 523 6.31 -3.79 25.82
C LEU A 523 7.60 -3.40 26.57
N GLY A 524 8.60 -2.85 25.89
CA GLY A 524 9.87 -2.46 26.51
C GLY A 524 10.76 -3.65 26.88
N ARG A 525 10.51 -4.83 26.32
CA ARG A 525 11.38 -5.98 26.52
C ARG A 525 12.69 -5.78 25.76
N GLN A 526 13.76 -6.23 26.34
CA GLN A 526 15.11 -6.16 25.74
C GLN A 526 15.71 -7.55 25.70
N ARG A 527 16.36 -7.88 24.59
CA ARG A 527 17.13 -9.10 24.42
C ARG A 527 18.63 -8.74 24.50
N ALA A 528 19.38 -9.47 25.31
CA ALA A 528 20.83 -9.37 25.28
C ALA A 528 21.33 -9.96 23.94
N GLU A 529 21.85 -9.11 23.08
CA GLU A 529 22.49 -9.49 21.82
C GLU A 529 23.90 -8.92 21.79
N LYS A 530 24.85 -9.68 21.23
CA LYS A 530 26.16 -9.10 20.88
C LYS A 530 25.92 -7.92 19.95
N PRO A 531 26.56 -6.77 20.14
CA PRO A 531 26.32 -5.60 19.32
C PRO A 531 26.61 -5.92 17.85
N MET A 532 25.56 -6.04 17.05
CA MET A 532 25.63 -5.56 15.68
C MET A 532 25.71 -4.04 15.81
N HIS A 533 26.57 -3.38 15.09
CA HIS A 533 26.66 -1.92 15.14
C HIS A 533 25.26 -1.33 15.00
N GLN A 534 24.75 -0.83 16.12
CA GLN A 534 23.43 -0.23 16.19
C GLN A 534 23.64 1.24 15.91
N ALA A 535 22.95 1.76 14.90
CA ALA A 535 22.68 3.19 14.90
C ALA A 535 21.90 3.48 16.19
N VAL A 536 22.58 4.06 17.16
CA VAL A 536 21.94 4.43 18.42
C VAL A 536 20.85 5.42 18.09
N TYR A 537 19.64 5.16 18.58
CA TYR A 537 18.54 6.13 18.46
C TYR A 537 19.02 7.44 19.10
N ASN A 538 19.29 8.41 18.26
CA ASN A 538 19.64 9.76 18.70
C ASN A 538 18.37 10.63 18.55
N ALA A 539 17.88 11.19 19.65
CA ALA A 539 16.75 12.11 19.63
C ALA A 539 16.98 13.31 18.69
N SER A 540 18.25 13.64 18.39
CA SER A 540 18.62 14.63 17.38
C SER A 540 18.35 14.19 15.94
N ALA A 541 18.17 12.89 15.67
CA ALA A 541 17.85 12.37 14.34
C ALA A 541 16.41 12.70 13.88
N ASP A 542 15.58 13.21 14.78
CA ASP A 542 14.26 13.76 14.43
C ASP A 542 14.32 15.20 13.87
N ARG A 543 15.50 15.80 13.79
CA ARG A 543 15.65 17.05 13.04
C ARG A 543 15.52 16.74 11.55
N PRO A 544 14.72 17.52 10.77
CA PRO A 544 14.73 17.41 9.33
C PRO A 544 16.17 17.58 8.83
N ILE A 545 16.60 16.76 7.89
CA ILE A 545 17.80 17.03 7.12
C ILE A 545 17.38 18.17 6.17
N VAL A 546 17.45 19.38 6.67
CA VAL A 546 17.40 20.58 5.83
C VAL A 546 18.73 20.58 5.08
N ALA A 547 18.69 20.66 3.75
CA ALA A 547 19.88 21.02 3.01
C ALA A 547 20.43 22.31 3.64
N GLU A 548 21.67 22.28 4.08
CA GLU A 548 22.29 23.48 4.63
C GLU A 548 22.22 24.63 3.58
N PRO A 549 22.19 25.88 4.00
CA PRO A 549 22.12 27.02 3.08
C PRO A 549 23.16 27.01 1.95
N GLU A 550 24.31 26.38 2.17
CA GLU A 550 25.35 26.20 1.16
C GLU A 550 24.89 25.35 -0.05
N TYR A 551 24.04 24.34 0.17
CA TYR A 551 23.50 23.55 -0.95
C TYR A 551 22.49 24.32 -1.81
N LEU A 552 21.88 25.36 -1.26
CA LEU A 552 20.97 26.25 -2.00
C LEU A 552 21.73 27.34 -2.75
N ALA A 553 22.89 27.74 -2.27
CA ALA A 553 23.78 28.69 -2.95
C ALA A 553 24.37 28.08 -4.24
N GLU A 554 24.86 26.81 -4.19
CA GLU A 554 25.33 26.09 -5.37
C GLU A 554 24.20 25.70 -6.37
N ALA A 555 22.92 25.72 -5.92
CA ALA A 555 21.80 25.44 -6.80
C ALA A 555 21.27 26.70 -7.53
N ALA A 556 21.78 27.87 -7.19
CA ALA A 556 21.43 29.15 -7.79
C ALA A 556 22.46 29.65 -8.83
N GLU A 557 23.65 29.03 -8.92
CA GLU A 557 24.62 29.14 -10.01
C GLU A 557 24.46 27.96 -11.01
#